data_0266dd4fae26fd2777e8ddfe6b731783
#
_entry.id   0266dd4fae26fd2777e8ddfe6b731783
#
_cell.length_a   1.000
_cell.length_b   1.000
_cell.length_c   1.000
_cell.angle_alpha   90.00
_cell.angle_beta   90.00
_cell.angle_gamma   90.00
#
_symmetry.space_group_name_H-M   'P 1'
#
loop_
_entity.id
_entity.type
_entity.pdbx_description
1 polymer ?
#
loop_
_entity_poly.entity_id
_entity_poly.type
_entity_poly.pdbx_seq_one_letter_code
_entity_poly.pdbx_strand_id
1 'polypeptide(L)'
;MKKLDVLKNILDNEVLEYLESECPTSEHIEVETNICFEDDAEYDARVRISADFRYVPDYITDDYGNRQDESYYELKNYKFDIIDLIDIDNDCYIIEDGKEVNH
;
A
#
# COMPACT_ATOMS: atom_id res chain seq x y z
N MET A 1 7.40 -15.23 17.27
CA MET A 1 7.21 -14.00 16.49
C MET A 1 6.33 -13.05 17.28
N LYS A 2 6.72 -11.80 17.38
CA LYS A 2 5.91 -10.80 18.08
C LYS A 2 4.64 -10.51 17.27
N LYS A 3 3.55 -10.22 17.98
CA LYS A 3 2.27 -9.88 17.35
C LYS A 3 2.42 -8.70 16.37
N LEU A 4 3.20 -7.70 16.72
CA LEU A 4 3.44 -6.54 15.86
C LEU A 4 4.06 -6.94 14.52
N ASP A 5 4.96 -7.92 14.51
CA ASP A 5 5.58 -8.40 13.27
C ASP A 5 4.54 -9.07 12.37
N VAL A 6 3.62 -9.83 12.95
CA VAL A 6 2.51 -10.45 12.20
C VAL A 6 1.61 -9.38 11.60
N LEU A 7 1.26 -8.36 12.38
CA LEU A 7 0.42 -7.26 11.91
C LEU A 7 1.10 -6.47 10.79
N LYS A 8 2.40 -6.24 10.91
CA LYS A 8 3.17 -5.56 9.85
C LYS A 8 3.20 -6.37 8.56
N ASN A 9 3.30 -7.70 8.64
CA ASN A 9 3.26 -8.56 7.47
C ASN A 9 1.90 -8.51 6.76
N ILE A 10 0.82 -8.52 7.52
CA ILE A 10 -0.53 -8.39 6.98
C ILE A 10 -0.68 -7.03 6.31
N LEU A 11 -0.23 -5.98 6.99
CA LEU A 11 -0.30 -4.62 6.47
C LEU A 11 0.51 -4.45 5.20
N ASP A 12 1.67 -5.10 5.10
CA ASP A 12 2.50 -5.07 3.89
C ASP A 12 1.73 -5.61 2.69
N ASN A 13 1.02 -6.72 2.85
CA ASN A 13 0.17 -7.28 1.81
C ASN A 13 -0.98 -6.33 1.43
N GLU A 14 -1.58 -5.67 2.42
CA GLU A 14 -2.65 -4.70 2.18
C GLU A 14 -2.14 -3.47 1.43
N VAL A 15 -0.93 -3.00 1.76
CA VAL A 15 -0.29 -1.89 1.05
C VAL A 15 -0.03 -2.26 -0.40
N LEU A 16 0.45 -3.47 -0.64
CA LEU A 16 0.72 -3.95 -2.00
C LEU A 16 -0.57 -4.02 -2.82
N GLU A 17 -1.66 -4.55 -2.25
CA GLU A 17 -2.96 -4.58 -2.90
C GLU A 17 -3.48 -3.17 -3.22
N TYR A 18 -3.29 -2.24 -2.28
CA TYR A 18 -3.65 -0.84 -2.49
C TYR A 18 -2.91 -0.25 -3.69
N LEU A 19 -1.59 -0.47 -3.78
CA LEU A 19 -0.78 0.04 -4.88
C LEU A 19 -1.15 -0.60 -6.23
N GLU A 20 -1.49 -1.87 -6.22
CA GLU A 20 -1.91 -2.58 -7.44
C GLU A 20 -3.28 -2.12 -7.93
N SER A 21 -4.15 -1.68 -7.03
CA SER A 21 -5.49 -1.19 -7.38
C SER A 21 -5.50 0.26 -7.86
N GLU A 22 -4.46 1.03 -7.54
CA GLU A 22 -4.32 2.40 -7.99
C GLU A 22 -3.81 2.45 -9.43
N CYS A 23 -4.29 3.44 -10.18
CA CYS A 23 -3.79 3.70 -11.52
C CYS A 23 -2.79 4.85 -11.43
N PRO A 24 -1.49 4.56 -11.26
CA PRO A 24 -0.52 5.63 -11.09
C PRO A 24 -0.37 6.44 -12.38
N THR A 25 -0.16 7.74 -12.21
CA THR A 25 0.03 8.68 -13.31
C THR A 25 1.44 9.23 -13.36
N SER A 26 2.31 8.75 -12.48
CA SER A 26 3.70 9.20 -12.41
C SER A 26 4.60 8.05 -11.98
N GLU A 27 5.91 8.23 -12.17
CA GLU A 27 6.90 7.22 -11.82
C GLU A 27 7.16 7.14 -10.31
N HIS A 28 6.76 8.15 -9.57
CA HIS A 28 6.92 8.17 -8.11
C HIS A 28 5.68 8.77 -7.47
N ILE A 29 5.18 8.10 -6.44
CA ILE A 29 4.06 8.62 -5.65
C ILE A 29 4.39 8.55 -4.17
N GLU A 30 3.86 9.51 -3.43
CA GLU A 30 3.86 9.49 -1.97
C GLU A 30 2.43 9.78 -1.52
N VAL A 31 1.89 8.90 -0.70
CA VAL A 31 0.49 9.01 -0.26
C VAL A 31 0.37 8.60 1.20
N GLU A 32 -0.48 9.30 1.92
CA GLU A 32 -0.85 8.96 3.28
C GLU A 32 -2.30 8.50 3.27
N THR A 33 -2.56 7.31 3.77
CA THR A 33 -3.89 6.72 3.74
C THR A 33 -4.13 5.84 4.97
N ASN A 34 -5.40 5.55 5.22
CA ASN A 34 -5.80 4.61 6.26
C ASN A 34 -6.13 3.27 5.63
N ILE A 35 -5.60 2.21 6.21
CA ILE A 35 -5.87 0.84 5.80
C ILE A 35 -6.47 0.10 6.98
N CYS A 36 -7.65 -0.46 6.76
CA CYS A 36 -8.31 -1.30 7.76
C CYS A 36 -8.07 -2.75 7.41
N PHE A 37 -7.74 -3.55 8.39
CA PHE A 37 -7.55 -4.99 8.20
C PHE A 37 -7.98 -5.74 9.45
N GLU A 38 -8.17 -7.04 9.29
CA GLU A 38 -8.62 -7.91 10.38
C GLU A 38 -7.70 -9.11 10.50
N ASP A 39 -7.38 -9.49 11.72
CA ASP A 39 -6.65 -10.71 12.07
C ASP A 39 -7.37 -11.36 13.25
N ASP A 40 -6.85 -11.25 14.46
CA ASP A 40 -7.55 -11.66 15.69
C ASP A 40 -8.52 -10.60 16.17
N ALA A 41 -8.40 -9.38 15.68
CA ALA A 41 -9.24 -8.23 15.99
C ALA A 41 -9.26 -7.31 14.77
N GLU A 42 -10.10 -6.29 14.77
CA GLU A 42 -10.08 -5.27 13.74
C GLU A 42 -9.02 -4.21 14.04
N TYR A 43 -8.28 -3.82 13.03
CA TYR A 43 -7.21 -2.84 13.14
C TYR A 43 -7.38 -1.74 12.10
N ASP A 44 -7.01 -0.53 12.47
CA ASP A 44 -6.94 0.61 11.57
C ASP A 44 -5.51 1.14 11.60
N ALA A 45 -4.90 1.19 10.43
CA ALA A 45 -3.53 1.66 10.29
C ALA A 45 -3.50 2.90 9.43
N ARG A 46 -2.85 3.95 9.93
CA ARG A 46 -2.53 5.12 9.13
C ARG A 46 -1.10 4.99 8.67
N VAL A 47 -0.91 4.95 7.35
CA VAL A 47 0.39 4.68 6.76
C VAL A 47 0.75 5.75 5.75
N ARG A 48 2.06 6.00 5.64
CA ARG A 48 2.63 6.81 4.58
C ARG A 48 3.37 5.87 3.64
N ILE A 49 2.94 5.87 2.38
CA ILE A 49 3.46 4.95 1.37
C ILE A 49 4.26 5.76 0.35
N SER A 50 5.46 5.27 0.04
CA SER A 50 6.29 5.78 -1.05
C SER A 50 6.50 4.66 -2.04
N ALA A 51 6.19 4.89 -3.30
CA ALA A 51 6.30 3.85 -4.32
C ALA A 51 6.89 4.40 -5.59
N ASP A 52 7.72 3.58 -6.23
CA ASP A 52 8.32 3.88 -7.53
C ASP A 52 7.73 2.94 -8.57
N PHE A 53 7.38 3.50 -9.71
CA PHE A 53 6.82 2.78 -10.84
C PHE A 53 7.69 2.97 -12.05
N ARG A 54 7.68 1.97 -12.93
CA ARG A 54 8.34 2.04 -14.22
C ARG A 54 7.29 2.18 -15.31
N TYR A 55 7.46 3.17 -16.17
CA TYR A 55 6.61 3.32 -17.34
C TYR A 55 6.97 2.24 -18.36
N VAL A 56 5.97 1.46 -18.76
CA VAL A 56 6.15 0.41 -19.77
C VAL A 56 5.30 0.81 -20.98
N PRO A 57 5.94 1.27 -22.07
CA PRO A 57 5.21 1.57 -23.29
C PRO A 57 4.78 0.27 -23.97
N ASP A 58 3.52 0.19 -24.31
CA ASP A 58 2.96 -0.94 -25.02
C ASP A 58 1.97 -0.44 -26.06
N TYR A 59 2.15 -0.87 -27.29
CA TYR A 59 1.31 -0.47 -28.41
C TYR A 59 0.78 -1.72 -29.10
N ILE A 60 -0.54 -1.79 -29.24
CA ILE A 60 -1.19 -2.85 -29.98
C ILE A 60 -1.65 -2.29 -31.32
N THR A 61 -1.33 -2.99 -32.42
CA THR A 61 -1.82 -2.67 -33.74
C THR A 61 -2.89 -3.68 -34.14
N ASP A 62 -4.09 -3.18 -34.44
CA ASP A 62 -5.19 -4.05 -34.87
C ASP A 62 -5.03 -4.49 -36.33
N ASP A 63 -5.95 -5.32 -36.82
CA ASP A 63 -5.91 -5.86 -38.18
C ASP A 63 -6.06 -4.77 -39.27
N TYR A 64 -6.51 -3.58 -38.87
CA TYR A 64 -6.70 -2.44 -39.76
C TYR A 64 -5.55 -1.43 -39.71
N GLY A 65 -4.50 -1.74 -38.93
CA GLY A 65 -3.35 -0.88 -38.80
C GLY A 65 -3.49 0.25 -37.80
N ASN A 66 -4.57 0.28 -37.03
CA ASN A 66 -4.75 1.28 -35.97
C ASN A 66 -3.92 0.90 -34.75
N ARG A 67 -3.19 1.87 -34.20
CA ARG A 67 -2.39 1.67 -32.99
C ARG A 67 -3.21 2.09 -31.76
N GLN A 68 -3.23 1.21 -30.77
CA GLN A 68 -3.80 1.51 -29.46
C GLN A 68 -2.66 1.59 -28.44
N ASP A 69 -2.67 2.68 -27.67
CA ASP A 69 -1.68 2.87 -26.62
C ASP A 69 -2.20 2.16 -25.35
N GLU A 70 -1.57 1.04 -25.00
CA GLU A 70 -1.84 0.31 -23.77
C GLU A 70 -0.69 0.41 -22.79
N SER A 71 0.04 1.52 -22.85
CA SER A 71 1.12 1.78 -21.90
C SER A 71 0.61 1.78 -20.47
N TYR A 72 1.42 1.29 -19.55
CA TYR A 72 1.05 1.21 -18.15
C TYR A 72 2.26 1.48 -17.26
N TYR A 73 1.97 1.71 -15.99
CA TYR A 73 3.00 1.82 -14.97
C TYR A 73 3.08 0.51 -14.20
N GLU A 74 4.28 -0.04 -14.09
CA GLU A 74 4.56 -1.26 -13.35
C GLU A 74 5.24 -0.91 -12.03
N LEU A 75 4.77 -1.50 -10.92
CA LEU A 75 5.37 -1.27 -9.61
C LEU A 75 6.80 -1.81 -9.61
N LYS A 76 7.75 -0.92 -9.33
CA LYS A 76 9.17 -1.24 -9.28
C LYS A 76 9.60 -1.56 -7.85
N ASN A 77 9.27 -0.68 -6.91
CA ASN A 77 9.52 -0.89 -5.49
C ASN A 77 8.58 0.00 -4.67
N TYR A 78 8.46 -0.31 -3.40
CA TYR A 78 7.67 0.48 -2.48
C TYR A 78 8.20 0.33 -1.07
N LYS A 79 7.86 1.30 -0.24
CA LYS A 79 8.08 1.23 1.21
C LYS A 79 6.94 1.96 1.89
N PHE A 80 6.71 1.65 3.16
CA PHE A 80 5.71 2.36 3.93
C PHE A 80 6.18 2.51 5.38
N ASP A 81 5.67 3.57 6.01
CA ASP A 81 5.87 3.83 7.43
C ASP A 81 4.50 3.86 8.09
N ILE A 82 4.39 3.20 9.24
CA ILE A 82 3.16 3.21 10.03
C ILE A 82 3.21 4.42 10.94
N ILE A 83 2.25 5.33 10.77
CA ILE A 83 2.11 6.50 11.62
C ILE A 83 1.34 6.12 12.89
N ASP A 84 0.19 5.51 12.69
CA ASP A 84 -0.66 5.04 13.79
C ASP A 84 -1.16 3.64 13.47
N LEU A 85 -1.28 2.82 14.49
CA LEU A 85 -1.91 1.50 14.40
C LEU A 85 -2.79 1.33 15.62
N ILE A 86 -4.09 1.20 15.37
CA ILE A 86 -5.11 1.16 16.41
C ILE A 86 -5.77 -0.21 16.40
N ASP A 87 -5.88 -0.82 17.59
CA ASP A 87 -6.73 -1.98 17.83
C ASP A 87 -8.13 -1.46 18.14
N ILE A 88 -9.03 -1.57 17.17
CA ILE A 88 -10.37 -1.02 17.28
C ILE A 88 -11.19 -1.75 18.36
N ASP A 89 -11.06 -3.08 18.40
CA ASP A 89 -11.84 -3.90 19.34
C ASP A 89 -11.48 -3.61 20.79
N ASN A 90 -10.21 -3.32 21.05
CA ASN A 90 -9.72 -3.02 22.40
C ASN A 90 -9.57 -1.51 22.66
N ASP A 91 -9.86 -0.69 21.64
CA ASP A 91 -9.79 0.76 21.70
C ASP A 91 -8.45 1.26 22.24
N CYS A 92 -7.36 0.74 21.69
CA CYS A 92 -6.01 1.12 22.11
C CYS A 92 -5.06 1.25 20.93
N TYR A 93 -4.05 2.11 21.10
CA TYR A 93 -3.00 2.29 20.12
C TYR A 93 -1.91 1.24 20.30
N ILE A 94 -1.50 0.62 19.20
CA ILE A 94 -0.32 -0.25 19.16
C ILE A 94 0.88 0.58 18.71
N ILE A 95 0.68 1.48 17.74
CA ILE A 95 1.67 2.46 17.31
C ILE A 95 0.98 3.82 17.32
N GLU A 96 1.62 4.79 17.92
CA GLU A 96 1.13 6.17 17.98
C GLU A 96 2.25 7.10 17.56
N ASP A 97 1.97 7.96 16.58
CA ASP A 97 2.91 8.94 16.05
C ASP A 97 4.25 8.32 15.67
N GLY A 98 4.19 7.17 14.99
CA GLY A 98 5.36 6.45 14.50
C GLY A 98 6.11 5.64 15.54
N LYS A 99 5.63 5.63 16.79
CA LYS A 99 6.30 4.95 17.90
C LYS A 99 5.43 3.84 18.47
N GLU A 100 6.07 2.73 18.79
CA GLU A 100 5.41 1.61 19.45
C GLU A 100 4.99 2.00 20.86
N VAL A 101 3.71 1.77 21.15
CA VAL A 101 3.16 2.09 22.47
C VAL A 101 3.38 0.91 23.43
N ASN A 102 4.02 1.19 24.56
CA ASN A 102 4.24 0.20 25.60
C ASN A 102 3.09 0.23 26.60
N HIS A 103 2.51 -0.92 26.82
CA HIS A 103 1.43 -1.12 27.80
C HIS A 103 1.92 -1.91 29.01
#